data_4e85a72b24ed16a09b36474849775c35
#
_entry.id   4e85a72b24ed16a09b36474849775c35
#
_cell.length_a   1.000
_cell.length_b   1.000
_cell.length_c   1.000
_cell.angle_alpha   90.00
_cell.angle_beta   90.00
_cell.angle_gamma   90.00
#
_symmetry.space_group_name_H-M   'P 1'
#
loop_
_entity.id
_entity.type
_entity.pdbx_description
1 polymer ?
#
loop_
_entity_poly.entity_id
_entity_poly.type
_entity_poly.pdbx_seq_one_letter_code
_entity_poly.pdbx_strand_id
1 'polypeptide(L)'
;MDKDILARKRREYRKLLEYSAGQIVAKLSDLNVKKISLFGSYARGKSDLFTDLDVLVIMDTDRPFTERITEIYGLLALPVDADILCYTPQEFKRMKETPFLKRALADEVVLYEKKTS
;
A
#
# COMPACT_ATOMS: atom_id res chain seq x y z
N MET A 1 -8.07 6.82 -29.47
CA MET A 1 -9.12 6.80 -28.43
C MET A 1 -9.60 8.22 -28.19
N ASP A 2 -10.92 8.42 -28.12
CA ASP A 2 -11.53 9.69 -27.80
C ASP A 2 -11.06 10.18 -26.42
N LYS A 3 -10.79 11.46 -26.28
CA LYS A 3 -10.34 12.08 -25.03
C LYS A 3 -11.36 11.86 -23.90
N ASP A 4 -12.66 11.93 -24.20
CA ASP A 4 -13.71 11.76 -23.20
C ASP A 4 -13.78 10.33 -22.70
N ILE A 5 -13.58 9.36 -23.57
CA ILE A 5 -13.53 7.94 -23.19
C ILE A 5 -12.32 7.67 -22.30
N LEU A 6 -11.17 8.20 -22.67
CA LEU A 6 -9.95 8.02 -21.89
C LEU A 6 -10.06 8.67 -20.51
N ALA A 7 -10.59 9.90 -20.46
CA ALA A 7 -10.78 10.59 -19.19
C ALA A 7 -11.73 9.83 -18.26
N ARG A 8 -12.81 9.25 -18.82
CA ARG A 8 -13.77 8.45 -18.06
C ARG A 8 -13.09 7.17 -17.51
N LYS A 9 -12.31 6.49 -18.35
CA LYS A 9 -11.60 5.28 -17.91
C LYS A 9 -10.59 5.57 -16.81
N ARG A 10 -9.93 6.71 -16.89
CA ARG A 10 -8.99 7.14 -15.83
C ARG A 10 -9.73 7.40 -14.52
N ARG A 11 -10.91 8.02 -14.56
CA ARG A 11 -11.72 8.26 -13.37
C ARG A 11 -12.22 6.96 -12.76
N GLU A 12 -12.68 6.03 -13.60
CA GLU A 12 -13.14 4.72 -13.14
C GLU A 12 -12.00 3.93 -12.49
N TYR A 13 -10.83 3.96 -13.10
CA TYR A 13 -9.67 3.26 -12.55
C TYR A 13 -9.21 3.88 -11.22
N ARG A 14 -9.28 5.21 -11.12
CA ARG A 14 -8.96 5.89 -9.86
C ARG A 14 -9.90 5.48 -8.74
N LYS A 15 -11.18 5.28 -9.04
CA LYS A 15 -12.14 4.76 -8.06
C LYS A 15 -11.79 3.34 -7.61
N LEU A 16 -11.28 2.51 -8.53
CA LEU A 16 -10.81 1.17 -8.18
C LEU A 16 -9.58 1.23 -7.26
N LEU A 17 -8.68 2.18 -7.49
CA LEU A 17 -7.54 2.38 -6.61
C LEU A 17 -7.98 2.81 -5.20
N GLU A 18 -8.92 3.74 -5.12
CA GLU A 18 -9.47 4.18 -3.82
C GLU A 18 -10.17 3.05 -3.08
N TYR A 19 -10.99 2.29 -3.79
CA TYR A 19 -11.66 1.12 -3.23
C TYR A 19 -10.64 0.11 -2.71
N SER A 20 -9.61 -0.17 -3.49
CA SER A 20 -8.58 -1.14 -3.14
C SER A 20 -7.80 -0.71 -1.90
N ALA A 21 -7.46 0.58 -1.80
CA ALA A 21 -6.80 1.11 -0.61
C ALA A 21 -7.66 0.89 0.64
N GLY A 22 -8.96 1.13 0.54
CA GLY A 22 -9.90 0.89 1.63
C GLY A 22 -9.99 -0.57 2.02
N GLN A 23 -9.97 -1.48 1.03
CA GLN A 23 -10.00 -2.93 1.29
C GLN A 23 -8.73 -3.41 1.99
N ILE A 24 -7.59 -2.85 1.63
CA ILE A 24 -6.33 -3.18 2.30
C ILE A 24 -6.44 -2.88 3.79
N VAL A 25 -6.90 -1.69 4.15
CA VAL A 25 -7.08 -1.32 5.55
C VAL A 25 -8.09 -2.25 6.24
N ALA A 26 -9.24 -2.47 5.60
CA ALA A 26 -10.30 -3.29 6.19
C ALA A 26 -9.85 -4.72 6.48
N LYS A 27 -9.04 -5.30 5.58
CA LYS A 27 -8.64 -6.70 5.69
C LYS A 27 -7.38 -6.91 6.51
N LEU A 28 -6.49 -5.93 6.59
CA LEU A 28 -5.21 -6.09 7.26
C LEU A 28 -5.14 -5.49 8.65
N SER A 29 -6.04 -4.58 9.02
CA SER A 29 -5.97 -3.89 10.31
C SER A 29 -6.07 -4.82 11.52
N ASP A 30 -6.66 -6.01 11.36
CA ASP A 30 -6.81 -7.00 12.43
C ASP A 30 -5.59 -7.90 12.64
N LEU A 31 -4.53 -7.77 11.83
CA LEU A 31 -3.38 -8.68 11.82
C LEU A 31 -2.17 -8.17 12.60
N ASN A 32 -2.34 -7.61 13.79
CA ASN A 32 -1.24 -7.01 14.55
C ASN A 32 -0.48 -5.94 13.74
N VAL A 33 -1.21 -5.25 12.86
CA VAL A 33 -0.64 -4.22 12.02
C VAL A 33 -0.52 -2.92 12.81
N LYS A 34 0.64 -2.31 12.75
CA LYS A 34 0.91 -1.03 13.42
C LYS A 34 0.64 0.14 12.48
N LYS A 35 0.89 -0.04 11.18
CA LYS A 35 0.75 1.04 10.21
C LYS A 35 0.56 0.47 8.82
N ILE A 36 -0.30 1.11 8.04
CA ILE A 36 -0.46 0.86 6.61
C ILE A 36 -0.36 2.20 5.92
N SER A 37 0.51 2.32 4.94
CA SER A 37 0.65 3.55 4.17
C SER A 37 0.84 3.27 2.69
N LEU A 38 0.60 4.29 1.88
CA LEU A 38 0.84 4.26 0.45
C LEU A 38 2.04 5.14 0.14
N PHE A 39 2.77 4.75 -0.89
CA PHE A 39 3.85 5.55 -1.46
C PHE A 39 3.77 5.45 -2.99
N GLY A 40 4.73 6.01 -3.70
CA GLY A 40 4.76 5.90 -5.16
C GLY A 40 3.78 6.82 -5.88
N SER A 41 3.46 6.48 -7.11
CA SER A 41 2.72 7.37 -8.02
C SER A 41 1.34 7.74 -7.51
N TYR A 42 0.58 6.77 -7.02
CA TYR A 42 -0.77 7.05 -6.52
C TYR A 42 -0.72 8.00 -5.32
N ALA A 43 0.20 7.77 -4.40
CA ALA A 43 0.36 8.62 -3.22
C ALA A 43 0.71 10.06 -3.59
N ARG A 44 1.46 10.25 -4.68
CA ARG A 44 1.81 11.57 -5.20
C ARG A 44 0.69 12.22 -6.01
N GLY A 45 -0.47 11.57 -6.15
CA GLY A 45 -1.57 12.08 -6.95
C GLY A 45 -1.37 11.92 -8.45
N LYS A 46 -0.48 11.04 -8.87
CA LYS A 46 -0.15 10.81 -10.30
C LYS A 46 -0.62 9.46 -10.78
N SER A 47 -1.93 9.20 -10.67
CA SER A 47 -2.50 7.94 -11.12
C SER A 47 -2.89 7.97 -12.59
N ASP A 48 -2.74 6.84 -13.26
CA ASP A 48 -3.19 6.62 -14.63
C ASP A 48 -3.73 5.19 -14.74
N LEU A 49 -4.06 4.74 -15.95
CA LEU A 49 -4.76 3.48 -16.20
C LEU A 49 -4.05 2.23 -15.70
N PHE A 50 -2.74 2.24 -15.58
CA PHE A 50 -1.96 1.06 -15.14
C PHE A 50 -1.16 1.34 -13.88
N THR A 51 -1.56 2.35 -13.13
CA THR A 51 -0.89 2.67 -11.87
C THR A 51 -1.17 1.58 -10.84
N ASP A 52 -0.11 1.05 -10.23
CA ASP A 52 -0.21 0.09 -9.13
C ASP A 52 -0.30 0.83 -7.81
N LEU A 53 -0.80 0.14 -6.79
CA LEU A 53 -0.68 0.63 -5.42
C LEU A 53 0.64 0.15 -4.84
N ASP A 54 1.43 1.08 -4.30
CA ASP A 54 2.63 0.75 -3.55
C ASP A 54 2.31 0.89 -2.08
N VAL A 55 2.38 -0.22 -1.34
CA VAL A 55 1.86 -0.32 0.02
C VAL A 55 2.98 -0.72 0.98
N LEU A 56 3.08 0.02 2.07
CA LEU A 56 3.98 -0.31 3.17
C LEU A 56 3.15 -0.75 4.37
N VAL A 57 3.44 -1.95 4.88
CA VAL A 57 2.79 -2.51 6.05
C VAL A 57 3.84 -2.72 7.14
N ILE A 58 3.58 -2.17 8.32
CA ILE A 58 4.40 -2.42 9.51
C ILE A 58 3.58 -3.27 10.45
N MET A 59 4.05 -4.49 10.75
CA MET A 59 3.32 -5.41 11.62
C MET A 59 4.26 -6.22 12.49
N ASP A 60 3.77 -6.59 13.67
CA ASP A 60 4.48 -7.49 14.54
C ASP A 60 4.27 -8.92 14.06
N THR A 61 5.36 -9.60 13.74
CA THR A 61 5.32 -10.99 13.30
C THR A 61 6.73 -11.59 13.44
N ASP A 62 6.79 -12.88 13.69
CA ASP A 62 8.03 -13.65 13.69
C ASP A 62 8.20 -14.48 12.42
N ARG A 63 7.26 -14.35 11.47
CA ARG A 63 7.36 -15.04 10.18
C ARG A 63 8.38 -14.37 9.27
N PRO A 64 9.07 -15.15 8.40
CA PRO A 64 9.94 -14.58 7.38
C PRO A 64 9.17 -13.71 6.39
N PHE A 65 9.87 -12.80 5.74
CA PHE A 65 9.29 -11.84 4.79
C PHE A 65 8.42 -12.51 3.73
N THR A 66 8.91 -13.59 3.13
CA THR A 66 8.16 -14.27 2.06
C THR A 66 6.83 -14.85 2.53
N GLU A 67 6.78 -15.36 3.76
CA GLU A 67 5.53 -15.89 4.33
C GLU A 67 4.54 -14.78 4.63
N ARG A 68 5.02 -13.63 5.10
CA ARG A 68 4.17 -12.45 5.35
C ARG A 68 3.49 -12.00 4.06
N ILE A 69 4.26 -11.89 2.99
CA ILE A 69 3.75 -11.45 1.70
C ILE A 69 2.71 -12.44 1.16
N THR A 70 3.00 -13.74 1.24
CA THR A 70 2.06 -14.78 0.81
C THR A 70 0.74 -14.68 1.58
N GLU A 71 0.81 -14.50 2.90
CA GLU A 71 -0.39 -14.37 3.74
C GLU A 71 -1.19 -13.13 3.36
N ILE A 72 -0.53 -11.99 3.19
CA ILE A 72 -1.20 -10.74 2.86
C ILE A 72 -1.89 -10.85 1.49
N TYR A 73 -1.18 -11.31 0.46
CA TYR A 73 -1.79 -11.47 -0.86
C TYR A 73 -2.92 -12.49 -0.86
N GLY A 74 -2.84 -13.52 0.00
CA GLY A 74 -3.92 -14.48 0.15
C GLY A 74 -5.19 -13.91 0.74
N LEU A 75 -5.09 -12.84 1.53
CA LEU A 75 -6.24 -12.17 2.13
C LEU A 75 -6.83 -11.09 1.21
N LEU A 76 -6.05 -10.59 0.27
CA LEU A 76 -6.46 -9.48 -0.60
C LEU A 76 -6.94 -10.00 -1.95
N ALA A 77 -8.15 -9.62 -2.33
CA ALA A 77 -8.68 -9.87 -3.66
C ALA A 77 -8.99 -8.49 -4.27
N LEU A 78 -7.96 -7.86 -4.83
CA LEU A 78 -8.06 -6.49 -5.31
C LEU A 78 -8.27 -6.45 -6.82
N PRO A 79 -9.04 -5.47 -7.32
CA PRO A 79 -9.21 -5.29 -8.77
C PRO A 79 -8.05 -4.54 -9.43
N VAL A 80 -7.01 -4.20 -8.67
CA VAL A 80 -5.82 -3.52 -9.17
C VAL A 80 -4.58 -4.25 -8.64
N ASP A 81 -3.45 -4.06 -9.31
CA ASP A 81 -2.19 -4.61 -8.84
C ASP A 81 -1.65 -3.80 -7.65
N ALA A 82 -1.04 -4.48 -6.71
CA ALA A 82 -0.45 -3.86 -5.54
C ALA A 82 0.89 -4.50 -5.24
N ASP A 83 1.89 -3.65 -4.99
CA ASP A 83 3.21 -4.07 -4.53
C ASP A 83 3.28 -3.80 -3.04
N ILE A 84 3.48 -4.85 -2.25
CA ILE A 84 3.41 -4.75 -0.80
C ILE A 84 4.77 -5.04 -0.18
N LEU A 85 5.25 -4.09 0.62
CA LEU A 85 6.41 -4.25 1.48
C LEU A 85 5.91 -4.42 2.90
N CYS A 86 6.39 -5.45 3.59
CA CYS A 86 5.96 -5.73 4.95
C CYS A 86 7.18 -5.88 5.86
N TYR A 87 7.30 -4.98 6.82
CA TYR A 87 8.39 -4.98 7.80
C TYR A 87 7.85 -5.06 9.21
N THR A 88 8.64 -5.66 10.11
CA THR A 88 8.40 -5.50 11.54
C THR A 88 8.86 -4.10 11.96
N PRO A 89 8.42 -3.59 13.13
CA PRO A 89 8.92 -2.31 13.61
C PRO A 89 10.45 -2.25 13.71
N GLN A 90 11.09 -3.35 14.11
CA GLN A 90 12.55 -3.41 14.23
C GLN A 90 13.23 -3.36 12.88
N GLU A 91 12.70 -4.11 11.90
CA GLU A 91 13.22 -4.08 10.53
C GLU A 91 13.05 -2.69 9.91
N PHE A 92 11.88 -2.09 10.09
CA PHE A 92 11.59 -0.77 9.56
C PHE A 92 12.57 0.27 10.13
N LYS A 93 12.84 0.20 11.42
CA LYS A 93 13.77 1.13 12.07
C LYS A 93 15.16 1.07 11.44
N ARG A 94 15.60 -0.13 11.03
CA ARG A 94 16.88 -0.30 10.34
C ARG A 94 16.82 0.13 8.88
N MET A 95 15.69 -0.10 8.21
CA MET A 95 15.55 0.08 6.77
C MET A 95 15.17 1.49 6.37
N LYS A 96 14.56 2.26 7.26
CA LYS A 96 13.98 3.58 6.92
C LYS A 96 15.02 4.59 6.44
N GLU A 97 16.29 4.38 6.78
CA GLU A 97 17.37 5.27 6.36
C GLU A 97 17.98 4.88 5.01
N THR A 98 17.54 3.77 4.41
CA THR A 98 18.00 3.38 3.08
C THR A 98 17.50 4.39 2.04
N PRO A 99 18.24 4.60 0.94
CA PRO A 99 17.80 5.55 -0.10
C PRO A 99 16.42 5.26 -0.65
N PHE A 100 16.08 3.97 -0.81
CA PHE A 100 14.77 3.57 -1.33
C PHE A 100 13.65 4.00 -0.38
N LEU A 101 13.75 3.66 0.92
CA LEU A 101 12.69 3.99 1.87
C LEU A 101 12.64 5.48 2.19
N LYS A 102 13.77 6.18 2.18
CA LYS A 102 13.73 7.64 2.33
C LYS A 102 12.89 8.29 1.25
N ARG A 103 13.05 7.86 0.00
CA ARG A 103 12.24 8.39 -1.11
C ARG A 103 10.78 7.98 -0.99
N ALA A 104 10.53 6.73 -0.64
CA ALA A 104 9.16 6.23 -0.48
C ALA A 104 8.42 7.01 0.62
N LEU A 105 9.08 7.24 1.77
CA LEU A 105 8.48 7.93 2.90
C LEU A 105 8.28 9.42 2.66
N ALA A 106 9.03 10.02 1.74
CA ALA A 106 8.87 11.45 1.42
C ALA A 106 7.46 11.77 0.91
N ASP A 107 6.84 10.82 0.19
CA ASP A 107 5.50 10.99 -0.39
C ASP A 107 4.46 10.11 0.30
N GLU A 108 4.77 9.59 1.47
CA GLU A 108 3.92 8.65 2.17
C GLU A 108 2.56 9.24 2.52
N VAL A 109 1.49 8.46 2.26
CA VAL A 109 0.14 8.75 2.72
C VAL A 109 -0.25 7.66 3.68
N VAL A 110 -0.42 7.99 4.96
CA VAL A 110 -0.79 7.02 5.99
C VAL A 110 -2.28 6.73 5.88
N LEU A 111 -2.63 5.45 5.70
CA LEU A 111 -4.01 5.01 5.65
C LEU A 111 -4.51 4.52 7.02
N TYR A 112 -3.64 3.93 7.80
CA TYR A 112 -3.97 3.37 9.10
C TYR A 112 -2.74 3.41 9.99
N GLU A 113 -2.95 3.82 11.23
CA GLU A 113 -1.90 3.80 12.23
C GLU A 113 -2.52 3.46 13.58
N LYS A 114 -2.02 2.40 14.19
CA LYS A 114 -2.52 1.97 15.48
C LYS A 114 -2.05 2.94 16.56
N LYS A 115 -2.98 3.46 17.34
CA LYS A 115 -2.64 4.32 18.47
C LYS A 115 -1.99 3.49 19.55
N THR A 116 -0.78 3.90 19.96
CA THR A 116 -0.15 3.33 21.15
C THR A 116 -0.77 3.96 22.38
N SER A 117 -1.30 3.12 23.23
CA SER A 117 -1.85 3.60 24.50
C SER A 117 -0.72 3.91 25.47
#